data_ca7830a06b6f5dc96a07791310a55c5d
#
_entry.id   ca7830a06b6f5dc96a07791310a55c5d
#
_cell.length_a   1.000
_cell.length_b   1.000
_cell.length_c   1.000
_cell.angle_alpha   90.00
_cell.angle_beta   90.00
_cell.angle_gamma   90.00
#
_symmetry.space_group_name_H-M   'P 1'
#
loop_
_entity.id
_entity.type
_entity.pdbx_description
1 polymer ?
#
loop_
_entity_poly.entity_id
_entity_poly.type
_entity_poly.pdbx_seq_one_letter_code
_entity_poly.pdbx_strand_id
1 'polypeptide(L)'
;TTTEAPSTTTEAPSTTTEAPSTTTTEAPQVGLSGTWTVDTSIGSFSDFTSTYVGFRVDEELARGIGKVTAVGRTPTVSGAFELDGSTLVAAEITADLGKIRTDRAGRDGKVKQALDTGNHPEATFTLAGPVDLGDLPSEGAQIEVTATGTLTLKGVTNDVEVDLAATLIGEIVTVVGTFDIMFADYGIEAPSAPIVVSVEDHGVVEIQLFLTR
;
A
#
# COMPACT_ATOMS: atom_id res chain seq x y z
N THR A 1 57.13 64.15 40.91
CA THR A 1 56.63 64.38 39.54
C THR A 1 56.72 63.08 38.77
N THR A 2 55.57 62.41 38.70
CA THR A 2 55.42 61.13 37.98
C THR A 2 54.82 61.47 36.64
N THR A 3 55.46 61.08 35.57
CA THR A 3 54.98 61.26 34.20
C THR A 3 54.37 59.99 33.73
N GLU A 4 53.08 60.04 33.44
CA GLU A 4 52.30 58.97 32.89
C GLU A 4 52.46 58.95 31.36
N ALA A 5 52.73 57.76 30.78
CA ALA A 5 52.84 57.55 29.34
C ALA A 5 51.48 57.10 28.74
N PRO A 6 51.08 57.57 27.56
CA PRO A 6 49.82 57.18 26.93
C PRO A 6 49.87 55.77 26.32
N SER A 7 48.87 54.96 26.68
CA SER A 7 48.61 53.66 26.02
C SER A 7 47.86 53.86 24.72
N THR A 8 48.46 53.48 23.61
CA THR A 8 47.81 53.37 22.31
C THR A 8 47.28 51.94 22.12
N THR A 9 45.96 51.79 22.18
CA THR A 9 45.24 50.54 21.83
C THR A 9 45.07 50.54 20.32
N THR A 10 45.74 49.62 19.64
CA THR A 10 45.56 49.35 18.21
C THR A 10 44.49 48.28 18.08
N GLU A 11 43.34 48.68 17.58
CA GLU A 11 42.24 47.75 17.23
C GLU A 11 42.55 47.07 15.92
N ALA A 12 42.52 45.71 15.93
CA ALA A 12 42.77 44.89 14.73
C ALA A 12 41.45 44.78 13.91
N PRO A 13 41.50 44.83 12.59
CA PRO A 13 40.29 44.69 11.77
C PRO A 13 39.80 43.23 11.78
N SER A 14 38.55 43.04 12.23
CA SER A 14 37.84 41.76 12.11
C SER A 14 37.43 41.56 10.67
N THR A 15 38.08 40.64 9.97
CA THR A 15 37.62 40.14 8.69
C THR A 15 36.58 39.03 8.94
N THR A 16 35.29 39.36 8.81
CA THR A 16 34.23 38.38 8.73
C THR A 16 34.31 37.70 7.36
N THR A 17 34.82 36.49 7.31
CA THR A 17 34.74 35.64 6.13
C THR A 17 33.35 35.01 6.10
N GLU A 18 32.50 35.51 5.22
CA GLU A 18 31.18 34.92 4.93
C GLU A 18 31.40 33.55 4.28
N ALA A 19 30.90 32.49 4.88
CA ALA A 19 30.97 31.14 4.33
C ALA A 19 30.10 31.06 3.06
N PRO A 20 30.55 30.38 2.00
CA PRO A 20 29.76 30.23 0.79
C PRO A 20 28.46 29.47 1.12
N SER A 21 27.32 30.10 0.88
CA SER A 21 26.02 29.45 0.89
C SER A 21 26.01 28.35 -0.16
N THR A 22 26.08 27.11 0.25
CA THR A 22 25.80 25.95 -0.61
C THR A 22 24.35 25.98 -1.01
N THR A 23 24.06 26.50 -2.20
CA THR A 23 22.76 26.30 -2.84
C THR A 23 22.67 24.82 -3.17
N THR A 24 21.98 24.06 -2.32
CA THR A 24 21.55 22.72 -2.66
C THR A 24 20.57 22.89 -3.82
N THR A 25 20.99 22.57 -5.02
CA THR A 25 20.09 22.46 -6.17
C THR A 25 19.23 21.25 -5.90
N GLU A 26 18.01 21.50 -5.45
CA GLU A 26 16.96 20.50 -5.35
C GLU A 26 16.79 19.91 -6.75
N ALA A 27 16.94 18.58 -6.88
CA ALA A 27 16.68 17.88 -8.12
C ALA A 27 15.24 18.19 -8.54
N PRO A 28 14.94 18.39 -9.84
CA PRO A 28 13.59 18.68 -10.28
C PRO A 28 12.66 17.56 -9.76
N GLN A 29 11.78 17.90 -8.85
CA GLN A 29 10.73 17.01 -8.42
C GLN A 29 9.87 16.74 -9.65
N VAL A 30 9.88 15.52 -10.14
CA VAL A 30 8.93 15.07 -11.15
C VAL A 30 7.57 15.27 -10.51
N GLY A 31 6.79 16.24 -11.00
CA GLY A 31 5.47 16.52 -10.45
C GLY A 31 4.66 15.22 -10.47
N LEU A 32 4.23 14.72 -9.31
CA LEU A 32 3.48 13.47 -9.20
C LEU A 32 2.02 13.62 -9.61
N SER A 33 1.54 14.86 -9.84
CA SER A 33 0.16 15.12 -10.25
C SER A 33 -0.22 14.40 -11.54
N GLY A 34 -1.41 13.85 -11.57
CA GLY A 34 -1.99 13.13 -12.69
C GLY A 34 -2.47 11.74 -12.31
N THR A 35 -2.89 11.00 -13.33
CA THR A 35 -3.43 9.65 -13.16
C THR A 35 -2.32 8.61 -13.23
N TRP A 36 -2.29 7.74 -12.23
CA TRP A 36 -1.41 6.60 -12.14
C TRP A 36 -2.24 5.32 -12.26
N THR A 37 -2.00 4.54 -13.31
CA THR A 37 -2.80 3.36 -13.64
C THR A 37 -2.09 2.10 -13.19
N VAL A 38 -2.86 1.13 -12.68
CA VAL A 38 -2.34 -0.19 -12.29
C VAL A 38 -1.73 -0.89 -13.50
N ASP A 39 -0.46 -1.25 -13.37
CA ASP A 39 0.30 -2.01 -14.38
C ASP A 39 0.52 -3.45 -13.91
N THR A 40 -0.10 -4.39 -14.59
CA THR A 40 0.03 -5.83 -14.32
C THR A 40 1.14 -6.50 -15.14
N SER A 41 1.83 -5.74 -15.98
CA SER A 41 2.94 -6.27 -16.81
C SER A 41 4.28 -6.29 -16.07
N ILE A 42 4.38 -5.57 -14.94
CA ILE A 42 5.59 -5.49 -14.13
C ILE A 42 5.70 -6.72 -13.23
N GLY A 43 6.88 -7.35 -13.24
CA GLY A 43 7.19 -8.51 -12.42
C GLY A 43 6.52 -9.80 -12.88
N SER A 44 6.40 -10.76 -11.96
CA SER A 44 5.81 -12.07 -12.22
C SER A 44 4.91 -12.52 -11.07
N PHE A 45 3.72 -13.02 -11.41
CA PHE A 45 2.81 -13.56 -10.41
C PHE A 45 3.31 -14.88 -9.79
N SER A 46 4.14 -15.64 -10.50
CA SER A 46 4.64 -16.92 -10.02
C SER A 46 5.58 -16.81 -8.81
N ASP A 47 6.25 -15.66 -8.66
CA ASP A 47 7.15 -15.35 -7.55
C ASP A 47 6.67 -14.17 -6.69
N PHE A 48 5.43 -13.69 -6.96
CA PHE A 48 4.78 -12.59 -6.25
C PHE A 48 5.52 -11.26 -6.33
N THR A 49 6.28 -11.03 -7.40
CA THR A 49 6.92 -9.73 -7.68
C THR A 49 6.06 -8.79 -8.53
N SER A 50 4.86 -9.22 -8.96
CA SER A 50 3.92 -8.43 -9.75
C SER A 50 2.79 -7.83 -8.91
N THR A 51 1.93 -7.05 -9.55
CA THR A 51 0.64 -6.62 -8.99
C THR A 51 -0.22 -7.81 -8.58
N TYR A 52 -0.79 -7.75 -7.39
CA TYR A 52 -1.85 -8.66 -6.92
C TYR A 52 -2.69 -8.02 -5.80
N VAL A 53 -3.89 -8.55 -5.65
CA VAL A 53 -4.73 -8.40 -4.45
C VAL A 53 -5.00 -9.81 -3.90
N GLY A 54 -5.02 -9.97 -2.60
CA GLY A 54 -5.19 -11.27 -1.99
C GLY A 54 -5.67 -11.23 -0.55
N PHE A 55 -5.62 -12.40 0.09
CA PHE A 55 -5.99 -12.57 1.48
C PHE A 55 -5.08 -13.56 2.19
N ARG A 56 -5.02 -13.43 3.52
CA ARG A 56 -4.55 -14.45 4.46
C ARG A 56 -5.63 -14.75 5.47
N VAL A 57 -5.80 -16.03 5.80
CA VAL A 57 -6.73 -16.50 6.83
C VAL A 57 -6.09 -17.63 7.60
N ASP A 58 -6.10 -17.54 8.91
CA ASP A 58 -5.57 -18.61 9.76
C ASP A 58 -6.61 -19.71 9.93
N GLU A 59 -6.15 -20.95 9.82
CA GLU A 59 -6.95 -22.16 9.98
C GLU A 59 -6.23 -23.20 10.83
N GLU A 60 -6.96 -24.04 11.54
CA GLU A 60 -6.43 -25.19 12.24
C GLU A 60 -6.80 -26.47 11.52
N LEU A 61 -5.80 -27.29 11.22
CA LEU A 61 -5.95 -28.56 10.54
C LEU A 61 -5.78 -29.74 11.49
N ALA A 62 -6.64 -30.75 11.28
CA ALA A 62 -6.60 -32.01 12.01
C ALA A 62 -5.35 -32.86 11.70
N ARG A 63 -5.26 -34.03 12.37
CA ARG A 63 -4.22 -35.04 12.16
C ARG A 63 -2.79 -34.59 12.50
N GLY A 64 -2.66 -33.66 13.46
CA GLY A 64 -1.36 -33.20 13.95
C GLY A 64 -0.67 -32.17 13.02
N ILE A 65 -1.38 -31.62 12.03
CA ILE A 65 -0.84 -30.55 11.16
C ILE A 65 -0.82 -29.23 11.96
N GLY A 66 -1.90 -28.94 12.74
CA GLY A 66 -1.99 -27.74 13.57
C GLY A 66 -2.38 -26.49 12.78
N LYS A 67 -1.94 -25.33 13.29
CA LYS A 67 -2.24 -24.01 12.71
C LYS A 67 -1.46 -23.77 11.42
N VAL A 68 -2.15 -23.27 10.40
CA VAL A 68 -1.58 -22.88 9.11
C VAL A 68 -2.32 -21.64 8.60
N THR A 69 -1.66 -20.86 7.75
CA THR A 69 -2.27 -19.70 7.09
C THR A 69 -2.63 -20.06 5.66
N ALA A 70 -3.90 -19.95 5.33
CA ALA A 70 -4.39 -20.05 3.95
C ALA A 70 -4.15 -18.74 3.23
N VAL A 71 -3.56 -18.79 2.04
CA VAL A 71 -3.26 -17.62 1.20
C VAL A 71 -3.95 -17.77 -0.14
N GLY A 72 -4.58 -16.70 -0.61
CA GLY A 72 -5.13 -16.63 -1.95
C GLY A 72 -4.88 -15.27 -2.58
N ARG A 73 -4.51 -15.23 -3.88
CA ARG A 73 -4.17 -14.00 -4.60
C ARG A 73 -4.71 -14.03 -6.03
N THR A 74 -5.06 -12.86 -6.55
CA THR A 74 -5.38 -12.66 -7.97
C THR A 74 -4.43 -11.65 -8.59
N PRO A 75 -3.85 -11.94 -9.77
CA PRO A 75 -3.04 -10.97 -10.52
C PRO A 75 -3.89 -10.06 -11.41
N THR A 76 -5.19 -10.35 -11.55
CA THR A 76 -6.09 -9.59 -12.42
C THR A 76 -6.67 -8.43 -11.61
N VAL A 77 -5.93 -7.33 -11.63
CA VAL A 77 -6.25 -6.09 -10.91
C VAL A 77 -6.22 -4.95 -11.89
N SER A 78 -7.16 -4.02 -11.76
CA SER A 78 -7.24 -2.81 -12.56
C SER A 78 -7.62 -1.63 -11.68
N GLY A 79 -7.45 -0.42 -12.20
CA GLY A 79 -7.81 0.80 -11.52
C GLY A 79 -6.74 1.87 -11.63
N ALA A 80 -6.96 2.96 -10.93
CA ALA A 80 -6.06 4.11 -10.97
C ALA A 80 -6.10 4.91 -9.66
N PHE A 81 -5.02 5.65 -9.46
CA PHE A 81 -4.89 6.72 -8.46
C PHE A 81 -4.80 8.05 -9.18
N GLU A 82 -5.43 9.08 -8.64
CA GLU A 82 -5.29 10.45 -9.11
C GLU A 82 -4.62 11.30 -8.04
N LEU A 83 -3.51 11.94 -8.40
CA LEU A 83 -2.72 12.80 -7.53
C LEU A 83 -2.80 14.25 -7.97
N ASP A 84 -2.99 15.16 -7.02
CA ASP A 84 -2.82 16.61 -7.18
C ASP A 84 -1.77 17.11 -6.19
N GLY A 85 -0.57 17.39 -6.69
CA GLY A 85 0.59 17.66 -5.85
C GLY A 85 0.92 16.48 -4.94
N SER A 86 0.88 16.70 -3.64
CA SER A 86 1.05 15.68 -2.59
C SER A 86 -0.27 15.12 -2.07
N THR A 87 -1.38 15.33 -2.75
CA THR A 87 -2.69 14.85 -2.32
C THR A 87 -3.17 13.74 -3.25
N LEU A 88 -3.50 12.58 -2.67
CA LEU A 88 -4.24 11.53 -3.37
C LEU A 88 -5.72 11.95 -3.36
N VAL A 89 -6.24 12.39 -4.52
CA VAL A 89 -7.60 12.96 -4.62
C VAL A 89 -8.64 11.92 -4.98
N ALA A 90 -8.25 10.84 -5.67
CA ALA A 90 -9.13 9.71 -5.98
C ALA A 90 -8.32 8.41 -6.10
N ALA A 91 -8.95 7.30 -5.74
CA ALA A 91 -8.45 5.95 -6.02
C ALA A 91 -9.63 4.99 -6.19
N GLU A 92 -9.57 4.19 -7.23
CA GLU A 92 -10.48 3.06 -7.44
C GLU A 92 -9.66 1.87 -7.92
N ILE A 93 -9.79 0.75 -7.20
CA ILE A 93 -9.07 -0.49 -7.51
C ILE A 93 -10.06 -1.63 -7.54
N THR A 94 -10.06 -2.38 -8.62
CA THR A 94 -10.90 -3.56 -8.84
C THR A 94 -10.05 -4.81 -9.03
N ALA A 95 -10.39 -5.87 -8.32
CA ALA A 95 -9.74 -7.17 -8.40
C ALA A 95 -10.73 -8.25 -8.88
N ASP A 96 -10.39 -9.00 -9.94
CA ASP A 96 -11.17 -10.15 -10.43
C ASP A 96 -10.94 -11.36 -9.51
N LEU A 97 -11.91 -11.65 -8.65
CA LEU A 97 -11.90 -12.77 -7.71
C LEU A 97 -12.13 -14.12 -8.41
N GLY A 98 -12.69 -14.10 -9.63
CA GLY A 98 -12.82 -15.30 -10.46
C GLY A 98 -11.46 -15.88 -10.88
N LYS A 99 -10.39 -15.07 -10.83
CA LYS A 99 -9.01 -15.46 -11.13
C LYS A 99 -8.18 -15.80 -9.89
N ILE A 100 -8.76 -15.73 -8.70
CA ILE A 100 -8.05 -16.02 -7.46
C ILE A 100 -7.48 -17.45 -7.46
N ARG A 101 -6.24 -17.56 -7.01
CA ARG A 101 -5.53 -18.82 -6.81
C ARG A 101 -5.00 -18.87 -5.39
N THR A 102 -5.14 -20.02 -4.77
CA THR A 102 -4.66 -20.24 -3.40
C THR A 102 -3.35 -21.04 -3.41
N ASP A 103 -2.72 -21.10 -2.23
CA ASP A 103 -1.54 -21.95 -1.98
C ASP A 103 -1.81 -23.45 -2.20
N ARG A 104 -3.09 -23.87 -2.33
CA ARG A 104 -3.52 -25.25 -2.60
C ARG A 104 -4.63 -25.27 -3.63
N ALA A 105 -4.36 -25.76 -4.83
CA ALA A 105 -5.33 -25.80 -5.94
C ALA A 105 -6.69 -26.43 -5.57
N GLY A 106 -6.73 -27.39 -4.64
CA GLY A 106 -7.97 -27.98 -4.14
C GLY A 106 -8.83 -27.03 -3.30
N ARG A 107 -8.28 -25.89 -2.86
CA ARG A 107 -8.98 -24.84 -2.09
C ARG A 107 -9.63 -23.80 -3.02
N ASP A 108 -9.09 -23.59 -4.23
CA ASP A 108 -9.53 -22.52 -5.14
C ASP A 108 -11.05 -22.51 -5.36
N GLY A 109 -11.64 -23.67 -5.66
CA GLY A 109 -13.07 -23.78 -5.90
C GLY A 109 -13.91 -23.43 -4.66
N LYS A 110 -13.46 -23.81 -3.47
CA LYS A 110 -14.17 -23.52 -2.21
C LYS A 110 -14.08 -22.04 -1.85
N VAL A 111 -12.94 -21.41 -2.07
CA VAL A 111 -12.77 -19.96 -1.84
C VAL A 111 -13.66 -19.19 -2.82
N LYS A 112 -13.66 -19.54 -4.10
CA LYS A 112 -14.55 -18.94 -5.11
C LYS A 112 -16.03 -19.10 -4.76
N GLN A 113 -16.42 -20.24 -4.20
CA GLN A 113 -17.79 -20.47 -3.72
C GLN A 113 -18.11 -19.60 -2.50
N ALA A 114 -17.22 -19.52 -1.51
CA ALA A 114 -17.42 -18.69 -0.31
C ALA A 114 -17.56 -17.21 -0.64
N LEU A 115 -16.76 -16.73 -1.61
CA LEU A 115 -16.79 -15.36 -2.14
C LEU A 115 -17.92 -15.13 -3.15
N ASP A 116 -18.66 -16.18 -3.54
CA ASP A 116 -19.73 -16.13 -4.54
C ASP A 116 -19.29 -15.48 -5.87
N THR A 117 -18.11 -15.84 -6.35
CA THR A 117 -17.51 -15.23 -7.55
C THR A 117 -18.30 -15.48 -8.83
N GLY A 118 -19.27 -16.39 -8.81
CA GLY A 118 -20.19 -16.62 -9.93
C GLY A 118 -21.19 -15.48 -10.13
N ASN A 119 -21.65 -14.86 -9.04
CA ASN A 119 -22.58 -13.73 -9.05
C ASN A 119 -21.86 -12.40 -8.81
N HIS A 120 -20.78 -12.41 -8.04
CA HIS A 120 -19.99 -11.25 -7.64
C HIS A 120 -18.51 -11.51 -7.96
N PRO A 121 -18.12 -11.41 -9.25
CA PRO A 121 -16.76 -11.77 -9.68
C PRO A 121 -15.69 -10.81 -9.22
N GLU A 122 -16.04 -9.61 -8.77
CA GLU A 122 -15.12 -8.52 -8.47
C GLU A 122 -15.22 -8.07 -7.01
N ALA A 123 -14.06 -7.62 -6.50
CA ALA A 123 -13.98 -6.79 -5.30
C ALA A 123 -13.48 -5.41 -5.72
N THR A 124 -14.10 -4.33 -5.20
CA THR A 124 -13.74 -2.96 -5.55
C THR A 124 -13.52 -2.14 -4.28
N PHE A 125 -12.36 -1.47 -4.22
CA PHE A 125 -12.09 -0.43 -3.25
C PHE A 125 -12.25 0.94 -3.92
N THR A 126 -12.92 1.87 -3.23
CA THR A 126 -13.06 3.26 -3.66
C THR A 126 -12.69 4.18 -2.51
N LEU A 127 -11.78 5.11 -2.74
CA LEU A 127 -11.34 6.10 -1.76
C LEU A 127 -12.51 7.01 -1.36
N ALA A 128 -12.71 7.22 -0.05
CA ALA A 128 -13.83 8.03 0.45
C ALA A 128 -13.57 9.54 0.38
N GLY A 129 -12.32 9.96 0.40
CA GLY A 129 -11.94 11.37 0.34
C GLY A 129 -10.44 11.57 0.16
N PRO A 130 -10.00 12.80 -0.07
CA PRO A 130 -8.58 13.08 -0.31
C PRO A 130 -7.69 12.70 0.87
N VAL A 131 -6.50 12.18 0.57
CA VAL A 131 -5.46 11.84 1.56
C VAL A 131 -4.23 12.70 1.29
N ASP A 132 -3.80 13.45 2.29
CA ASP A 132 -2.56 14.21 2.25
C ASP A 132 -1.38 13.24 2.47
N LEU A 133 -0.49 13.15 1.47
CA LEU A 133 0.70 12.31 1.51
C LEU A 133 1.89 13.00 2.21
N GLY A 134 1.70 14.26 2.65
CA GLY A 134 2.75 15.06 3.28
C GLY A 134 3.85 15.51 2.33
N ASP A 135 5.04 15.69 2.87
CA ASP A 135 6.22 15.99 2.06
C ASP A 135 6.59 14.75 1.24
N LEU A 136 6.50 14.91 -0.08
CA LEU A 136 6.87 13.80 -0.98
C LEU A 136 8.35 13.47 -0.83
N PRO A 137 8.68 12.23 -0.51
CA PRO A 137 10.06 11.83 -0.24
C PRO A 137 10.91 11.89 -1.51
N SER A 138 12.23 11.87 -1.31
CA SER A 138 13.16 11.64 -2.40
C SER A 138 12.91 10.26 -3.03
N GLU A 139 13.31 10.10 -4.30
CA GLU A 139 13.23 8.84 -5.02
C GLU A 139 13.75 7.65 -4.18
N GLY A 140 12.99 6.57 -4.14
CA GLY A 140 13.31 5.36 -3.39
C GLY A 140 12.96 5.40 -1.89
N ALA A 141 12.56 6.55 -1.35
CA ALA A 141 12.06 6.60 0.03
C ALA A 141 10.59 6.20 0.11
N GLN A 142 10.23 5.54 1.20
CA GLN A 142 8.88 5.07 1.48
C GLN A 142 8.08 6.12 2.24
N ILE A 143 6.82 6.28 1.89
CA ILE A 143 5.81 6.98 2.70
C ILE A 143 4.82 5.97 3.25
N GLU A 144 4.26 6.26 4.41
CA GLU A 144 3.19 5.47 5.02
C GLU A 144 1.98 6.38 5.25
N VAL A 145 0.81 5.92 4.85
CA VAL A 145 -0.45 6.65 5.01
C VAL A 145 -1.58 5.68 5.29
N THR A 146 -2.58 6.13 6.04
CA THR A 146 -3.85 5.41 6.19
C THR A 146 -4.88 6.04 5.28
N ALA A 147 -5.50 5.24 4.42
CA ALA A 147 -6.57 5.67 3.53
C ALA A 147 -7.90 5.09 3.99
N THR A 148 -8.93 5.95 4.09
CA THR A 148 -10.30 5.51 4.34
C THR A 148 -11.05 5.39 3.01
N GLY A 149 -11.85 4.34 2.89
CA GLY A 149 -12.61 4.09 1.68
C GLY A 149 -13.73 3.09 1.91
N THR A 150 -14.36 2.68 0.82
CA THR A 150 -15.35 1.61 0.85
C THR A 150 -14.81 0.39 0.11
N LEU A 151 -15.03 -0.80 0.69
CA LEU A 151 -14.79 -2.07 0.02
C LEU A 151 -16.13 -2.72 -0.33
N THR A 152 -16.35 -2.95 -1.61
CA THR A 152 -17.44 -3.80 -2.09
C THR A 152 -16.90 -5.21 -2.32
N LEU A 153 -17.43 -6.18 -1.57
CA LEU A 153 -17.05 -7.58 -1.66
C LEU A 153 -18.30 -8.45 -1.55
N LYS A 154 -18.46 -9.43 -2.43
CA LYS A 154 -19.64 -10.32 -2.47
C LYS A 154 -20.97 -9.55 -2.51
N GLY A 155 -21.00 -8.38 -3.16
CA GLY A 155 -22.16 -7.51 -3.29
C GLY A 155 -22.51 -6.69 -2.03
N VAL A 156 -21.69 -6.74 -0.99
CA VAL A 156 -21.83 -5.93 0.23
C VAL A 156 -20.74 -4.86 0.25
N THR A 157 -21.14 -3.63 0.61
CA THR A 157 -20.21 -2.48 0.69
C THR A 157 -20.09 -2.03 2.13
N ASN A 158 -18.88 -1.96 2.66
CA ASN A 158 -18.55 -1.46 3.99
C ASN A 158 -17.39 -0.46 3.94
N ASP A 159 -17.36 0.43 4.92
CA ASP A 159 -16.22 1.32 5.14
C ASP A 159 -15.02 0.51 5.65
N VAL A 160 -13.84 0.84 5.15
CA VAL A 160 -12.57 0.23 5.56
C VAL A 160 -11.47 1.29 5.72
N GLU A 161 -10.55 1.02 6.62
CA GLU A 161 -9.26 1.73 6.72
C GLU A 161 -8.17 0.81 6.20
N VAL A 162 -7.30 1.36 5.34
CA VAL A 162 -6.21 0.63 4.71
C VAL A 162 -4.90 1.32 5.03
N ASP A 163 -4.00 0.63 5.70
CA ASP A 163 -2.63 1.09 5.89
C ASP A 163 -1.82 0.79 4.65
N LEU A 164 -1.30 1.84 4.04
CA LEU A 164 -0.57 1.79 2.79
C LEU A 164 0.85 2.30 2.96
N ALA A 165 1.79 1.62 2.33
CA ALA A 165 3.14 2.10 2.14
C ALA A 165 3.40 2.26 0.64
N ALA A 166 3.90 3.42 0.22
CA ALA A 166 4.17 3.71 -1.17
C ALA A 166 5.62 4.16 -1.39
N THR A 167 6.20 3.76 -2.52
CA THR A 167 7.57 4.11 -2.92
C THR A 167 7.58 4.45 -4.41
N LEU A 168 8.22 5.56 -4.78
CA LEU A 168 8.47 5.94 -6.17
C LEU A 168 9.90 5.55 -6.56
N ILE A 169 10.05 4.77 -7.62
CA ILE A 169 11.35 4.44 -8.23
C ILE A 169 11.25 4.68 -9.73
N GLY A 170 11.94 5.70 -10.23
CA GLY A 170 11.82 6.13 -11.62
C GLY A 170 10.39 6.57 -11.95
N GLU A 171 9.73 5.85 -12.86
CA GLU A 171 8.36 6.13 -13.31
C GLU A 171 7.34 5.12 -12.74
N ILE A 172 7.73 4.35 -11.73
CA ILE A 172 6.89 3.31 -11.12
C ILE A 172 6.60 3.68 -9.68
N VAL A 173 5.33 3.76 -9.32
CA VAL A 173 4.87 3.80 -7.93
C VAL A 173 4.52 2.38 -7.50
N THR A 174 5.19 1.90 -6.46
CA THR A 174 4.82 0.65 -5.79
C THR A 174 4.02 0.97 -4.56
N VAL A 175 2.85 0.34 -4.42
CA VAL A 175 1.98 0.46 -3.24
C VAL A 175 1.77 -0.92 -2.64
N VAL A 176 2.03 -1.04 -1.35
CA VAL A 176 1.69 -2.24 -0.58
C VAL A 176 0.78 -1.84 0.58
N GLY A 177 -0.12 -2.73 0.96
CA GLY A 177 -1.03 -2.46 2.06
C GLY A 177 -1.70 -3.71 2.59
N THR A 178 -2.22 -3.59 3.81
CA THR A 178 -3.01 -4.64 4.46
C THR A 178 -4.10 -4.02 5.31
N PHE A 179 -5.20 -4.73 5.47
CA PHE A 179 -6.27 -4.42 6.40
C PHE A 179 -7.09 -5.67 6.73
N ASP A 180 -7.75 -5.66 7.88
CA ASP A 180 -8.56 -6.77 8.34
C ASP A 180 -10.01 -6.62 7.89
N ILE A 181 -10.66 -7.75 7.58
CA ILE A 181 -12.10 -7.82 7.35
C ILE A 181 -12.71 -8.92 8.21
N MET A 182 -13.90 -8.65 8.77
CA MET A 182 -14.73 -9.69 9.39
C MET A 182 -15.58 -10.36 8.32
N PHE A 183 -15.60 -11.69 8.30
CA PHE A 183 -16.39 -12.44 7.30
C PHE A 183 -17.88 -12.17 7.38
N ALA A 184 -18.39 -12.00 8.61
CA ALA A 184 -19.79 -11.70 8.85
C ALA A 184 -20.26 -10.41 8.18
N ASP A 185 -19.39 -9.40 8.10
CA ASP A 185 -19.70 -8.08 7.51
C ASP A 185 -19.96 -8.17 6.00
N TYR A 186 -19.47 -9.22 5.34
CA TYR A 186 -19.67 -9.49 3.91
C TYR A 186 -20.49 -10.75 3.63
N GLY A 187 -21.12 -11.33 4.66
CA GLY A 187 -21.88 -12.57 4.52
C GLY A 187 -21.05 -13.74 3.98
N ILE A 188 -19.74 -13.76 4.31
CA ILE A 188 -18.84 -14.85 3.93
C ILE A 188 -18.93 -15.95 4.97
N GLU A 189 -19.17 -17.17 4.51
CA GLU A 189 -19.08 -18.38 5.33
C GLU A 189 -17.74 -19.08 5.04
N ALA A 190 -16.95 -19.28 6.09
CA ALA A 190 -15.65 -19.94 5.94
C ALA A 190 -15.84 -21.36 5.38
N PRO A 191 -15.06 -21.75 4.34
CA PRO A 191 -15.18 -23.05 3.73
C PRO A 191 -14.83 -24.17 4.71
N SER A 192 -15.67 -25.20 4.79
CA SER A 192 -15.40 -26.40 5.58
C SER A 192 -14.77 -27.51 4.72
N ALA A 193 -13.92 -28.32 5.35
CA ALA A 193 -13.38 -29.53 4.76
C ALA A 193 -13.10 -30.57 5.87
N PRO A 194 -13.09 -31.89 5.56
CA PRO A 194 -12.91 -32.94 6.59
C PRO A 194 -11.62 -32.86 7.40
N ILE A 195 -10.62 -32.14 6.90
CA ILE A 195 -9.35 -31.92 7.58
C ILE A 195 -9.28 -30.58 8.34
N VAL A 196 -10.21 -29.66 8.09
CA VAL A 196 -10.27 -28.34 8.73
C VAL A 196 -11.01 -28.49 10.06
N VAL A 197 -10.37 -28.14 11.15
CA VAL A 197 -10.93 -28.13 12.50
C VAL A 197 -11.65 -26.80 12.76
N SER A 198 -10.95 -25.69 12.43
CA SER A 198 -11.50 -24.34 12.53
C SER A 198 -10.85 -23.42 11.48
N VAL A 199 -11.55 -22.37 11.13
CA VAL A 199 -11.08 -21.23 10.35
C VAL A 199 -11.42 -20.01 11.18
N GLU A 200 -10.51 -19.04 11.26
CA GLU A 200 -10.80 -17.75 11.89
C GLU A 200 -11.98 -17.07 11.19
N ASP A 201 -12.73 -16.23 11.91
CA ASP A 201 -13.92 -15.51 11.43
C ASP A 201 -13.58 -14.20 10.72
N HIS A 202 -12.31 -13.94 10.53
CA HIS A 202 -11.73 -12.77 9.88
C HIS A 202 -10.59 -13.17 8.95
N GLY A 203 -10.15 -12.20 8.14
CA GLY A 203 -9.01 -12.37 7.26
C GLY A 203 -8.30 -11.06 7.02
N VAL A 204 -7.01 -11.14 6.72
CA VAL A 204 -6.19 -10.00 6.29
C VAL A 204 -6.26 -9.90 4.78
N VAL A 205 -6.70 -8.77 4.25
CA VAL A 205 -6.57 -8.44 2.82
C VAL A 205 -5.16 -7.92 2.57
N GLU A 206 -4.53 -8.39 1.50
CA GLU A 206 -3.20 -7.97 1.06
C GLU A 206 -3.28 -7.27 -0.28
N ILE A 207 -2.53 -6.19 -0.42
CA ILE A 207 -2.45 -5.39 -1.65
C ILE A 207 -0.98 -5.22 -2.02
N GLN A 208 -0.64 -5.48 -3.27
CA GLN A 208 0.61 -5.07 -3.90
C GLN A 208 0.29 -4.56 -5.31
N LEU A 209 0.51 -3.28 -5.55
CA LEU A 209 0.22 -2.64 -6.83
C LEU A 209 1.49 -1.98 -7.37
N PHE A 210 1.68 -2.11 -8.66
CA PHE A 210 2.59 -1.28 -9.44
C PHE A 210 1.75 -0.35 -10.30
N LEU A 211 2.04 0.94 -10.26
CA LEU A 211 1.33 1.96 -11.03
C LEU A 211 2.32 2.71 -11.90
N THR A 212 1.88 3.01 -13.11
CA THR A 212 2.59 3.81 -14.11
C THR A 212 1.68 4.89 -14.67
N ARG A 213 2.25 5.87 -15.35
CA ARG A 213 1.50 6.93 -16.05
C ARG A 213 1.17 6.52 -17.47
#